data_2401aed22511dc4c5a6055b24224a855
#
_entry.id   2401aed22511dc4c5a6055b24224a855
#
_cell.length_a   1.000
_cell.length_b   1.000
_cell.length_c   1.000
_cell.angle_alpha   90.00
_cell.angle_beta   90.00
_cell.angle_gamma   90.00
#
_symmetry.space_group_name_H-M   'P 1'
#
loop_
_entity.id
_entity.type
_entity.pdbx_description
1 polymer ?
#
loop_
_entity_poly.entity_id
_entity_poly.type
_entity_poly.pdbx_seq_one_letter_code
_entity_poly.pdbx_strand_id
1 'polypeptide(L)'
;MAIINQFAQDPGPPLATAVTAFCDTLDAQGTRRVYAGTLRALLVQCDPATPVSSLADPAIAAAISGWFTDRWGGRAAATFNRNLDALRSAVAYWRAQDWLLTDPTRQLRRRKRPPDRTRALSRAEVEQLFALDVPLREKTLWRLLYETAARSGEVLALDVEDLDLRNRRARVQRKGGAIDVIVWQTGSARLLPRLLGGRRTGPVFLTERRARLPLAAADLDHVSGAARLSYRRAAELFERHTRGWTLHQLRHSALTHAAEAGANTATLLAYSGHTSVVSLARYARVSPEALARWQASRDRAARRRRSTTPPP
;
A
#
# COMPACT_ATOMS: atom_id res chain seq x y z
N MET A 1 -7.36 -10.54 -61.19
CA MET A 1 -8.35 -10.27 -60.13
C MET A 1 -7.89 -10.99 -58.87
N ALA A 2 -7.29 -10.27 -57.95
CA ALA A 2 -6.89 -10.84 -56.67
C ALA A 2 -8.10 -10.86 -55.76
N ILE A 3 -8.54 -12.07 -55.38
CA ILE A 3 -9.58 -12.28 -54.36
C ILE A 3 -8.93 -11.93 -53.02
N ILE A 4 -9.20 -10.74 -52.50
CA ILE A 4 -8.93 -10.42 -51.11
C ILE A 4 -9.93 -11.22 -50.29
N ASN A 5 -9.51 -12.38 -49.81
CA ASN A 5 -10.24 -13.11 -48.79
C ASN A 5 -10.35 -12.19 -47.57
N GLN A 6 -11.52 -11.60 -47.37
CA GLN A 6 -11.88 -11.06 -46.05
C GLN A 6 -11.89 -12.28 -45.11
N PHE A 7 -10.78 -12.48 -44.40
CA PHE A 7 -10.78 -13.37 -43.25
C PHE A 7 -11.85 -12.85 -42.32
N ALA A 8 -12.94 -13.59 -42.19
CA ALA A 8 -13.93 -13.35 -41.15
C ALA A 8 -13.18 -13.44 -39.84
N GLN A 9 -13.02 -12.31 -39.19
CA GLN A 9 -12.27 -12.21 -37.94
C GLN A 9 -13.00 -13.06 -36.92
N ASP A 10 -12.29 -13.95 -36.25
CA ASP A 10 -12.82 -14.69 -35.09
C ASP A 10 -13.45 -13.66 -34.13
N PRO A 11 -14.75 -13.78 -33.83
CA PRO A 11 -15.43 -12.84 -32.95
C PRO A 11 -14.81 -12.78 -31.54
N GLY A 12 -13.87 -13.66 -31.26
CA GLY A 12 -13.25 -13.79 -29.95
C GLY A 12 -14.20 -14.42 -28.92
N PRO A 13 -13.73 -14.68 -27.71
CA PRO A 13 -14.53 -15.30 -26.67
C PRO A 13 -15.65 -14.36 -26.18
N PRO A 14 -16.71 -14.93 -25.54
CA PRO A 14 -17.66 -14.15 -24.77
C PRO A 14 -16.96 -13.24 -23.74
N LEU A 15 -17.51 -12.07 -23.48
CA LEU A 15 -16.92 -11.08 -22.55
C LEU A 15 -16.68 -11.67 -21.15
N ALA A 16 -17.57 -12.52 -20.64
CA ALA A 16 -17.38 -13.20 -19.37
C ALA A 16 -16.13 -14.09 -19.35
N THR A 17 -15.90 -14.84 -20.42
CA THR A 17 -14.72 -15.70 -20.60
C THR A 17 -13.45 -14.85 -20.71
N ALA A 18 -13.49 -13.76 -21.50
CA ALA A 18 -12.38 -12.85 -21.67
C ALA A 18 -11.98 -12.13 -20.33
N VAL A 19 -12.97 -11.78 -19.51
CA VAL A 19 -12.74 -11.21 -18.16
C VAL A 19 -12.10 -12.24 -17.24
N THR A 20 -12.57 -13.48 -17.25
CA THR A 20 -12.01 -14.56 -16.43
C THR A 20 -10.58 -14.84 -16.83
N ALA A 21 -10.30 -15.02 -18.12
CA ALA A 21 -8.95 -15.27 -18.65
C ALA A 21 -7.97 -14.17 -18.23
N PHE A 22 -8.37 -12.91 -18.33
CA PHE A 22 -7.52 -11.80 -17.85
C PHE A 22 -7.30 -11.85 -16.33
N CYS A 23 -8.36 -12.06 -15.54
CA CYS A 23 -8.22 -12.11 -14.08
C CYS A 23 -7.30 -13.25 -13.61
N ASP A 24 -7.21 -14.34 -14.35
CA ASP A 24 -6.36 -15.49 -14.04
C ASP A 24 -4.87 -15.20 -14.29
N THR A 25 -4.55 -14.21 -15.12
CA THR A 25 -3.14 -13.74 -15.30
C THR A 25 -2.63 -12.89 -14.13
N LEU A 26 -3.50 -12.51 -13.20
CA LEU A 26 -3.13 -11.60 -12.11
C LEU A 26 -2.66 -12.37 -10.87
N ASP A 27 -1.34 -12.40 -10.62
CA ASP A 27 -0.75 -13.08 -9.46
C ASP A 27 -1.09 -12.42 -8.14
N ALA A 28 -1.09 -11.08 -8.09
CA ALA A 28 -1.30 -10.32 -6.87
C ALA A 28 -2.77 -10.31 -6.47
N GLN A 29 -3.12 -11.01 -5.40
CA GLN A 29 -4.49 -11.18 -4.88
C GLN A 29 -5.23 -9.84 -4.65
N GLY A 30 -4.52 -8.82 -4.15
CA GLY A 30 -5.07 -7.47 -3.96
C GLY A 30 -5.43 -6.78 -5.27
N THR A 31 -4.57 -6.90 -6.30
CA THR A 31 -4.82 -6.36 -7.64
C THR A 31 -5.96 -7.12 -8.31
N ARG A 32 -5.94 -8.45 -8.24
CA ARG A 32 -7.01 -9.31 -8.77
C ARG A 32 -8.37 -8.93 -8.20
N ARG A 33 -8.49 -8.74 -6.88
CA ARG A 33 -9.75 -8.33 -6.23
C ARG A 33 -10.29 -6.99 -6.76
N VAL A 34 -9.41 -6.00 -6.90
CA VAL A 34 -9.80 -4.65 -7.39
C VAL A 34 -10.19 -4.71 -8.85
N TYR A 35 -9.39 -5.37 -9.69
CA TYR A 35 -9.63 -5.45 -11.13
C TYR A 35 -10.88 -6.27 -11.44
N ALA A 36 -11.05 -7.43 -10.80
CA ALA A 36 -12.26 -8.22 -10.90
C ALA A 36 -13.52 -7.44 -10.46
N GLY A 37 -13.40 -6.54 -9.47
CA GLY A 37 -14.50 -5.67 -9.06
C GLY A 37 -14.94 -4.70 -10.16
N THR A 38 -13.97 -4.10 -10.87
CA THR A 38 -14.25 -3.20 -12.01
C THR A 38 -14.85 -3.97 -13.20
N LEU A 39 -14.26 -5.12 -13.51
CA LEU A 39 -14.71 -5.93 -14.68
C LEU A 39 -16.05 -6.61 -14.44
N ARG A 40 -16.36 -7.03 -13.22
CA ARG A 40 -17.73 -7.48 -12.87
C ARG A 40 -18.76 -6.38 -13.07
N ALA A 41 -18.39 -5.12 -12.77
CA ALA A 41 -19.29 -4.01 -13.05
C ALA A 41 -19.49 -3.78 -14.56
N LEU A 42 -18.49 -4.07 -15.40
CA LEU A 42 -18.63 -4.06 -16.85
C LEU A 42 -19.57 -5.17 -17.32
N LEU A 43 -19.47 -6.39 -16.77
CA LEU A 43 -20.35 -7.52 -17.09
C LEU A 43 -21.82 -7.28 -16.69
N VAL A 44 -22.08 -6.38 -15.76
CA VAL A 44 -23.46 -5.95 -15.44
C VAL A 44 -23.99 -4.96 -16.49
N GLN A 45 -23.10 -4.18 -17.11
CA GLN A 45 -23.45 -3.17 -18.10
C GLN A 45 -23.56 -3.74 -19.51
N CYS A 46 -22.70 -4.71 -19.86
CA CYS A 46 -22.66 -5.38 -21.14
C CYS A 46 -23.11 -6.83 -20.96
N ASP A 47 -23.88 -7.36 -21.92
CA ASP A 47 -24.24 -8.78 -21.87
C ASP A 47 -22.98 -9.66 -21.81
N PRO A 48 -22.82 -10.50 -20.75
CA PRO A 48 -21.68 -11.39 -20.59
C PRO A 48 -21.42 -12.35 -21.75
N ALA A 49 -22.45 -12.66 -22.54
CA ALA A 49 -22.39 -13.55 -23.72
C ALA A 49 -21.88 -12.82 -24.98
N THR A 50 -21.88 -11.49 -24.99
CA THR A 50 -21.43 -10.71 -26.15
C THR A 50 -19.95 -10.97 -26.43
N PRO A 51 -19.56 -11.23 -27.72
CA PRO A 51 -18.15 -11.37 -28.09
C PRO A 51 -17.34 -10.13 -27.71
N VAL A 52 -16.14 -10.33 -27.17
CA VAL A 52 -15.28 -9.22 -26.74
C VAL A 52 -14.91 -8.28 -27.90
N SER A 53 -14.85 -8.78 -29.14
CA SER A 53 -14.62 -7.98 -30.36
C SER A 53 -15.67 -6.90 -30.58
N SER A 54 -16.93 -7.12 -30.15
CA SER A 54 -18.00 -6.13 -30.26
C SER A 54 -17.72 -4.83 -29.51
N LEU A 55 -16.81 -4.85 -28.49
CA LEU A 55 -16.39 -3.63 -27.80
C LEU A 55 -15.59 -2.68 -28.71
N ALA A 56 -15.15 -3.12 -29.88
CA ALA A 56 -14.53 -2.30 -30.90
C ALA A 56 -15.52 -1.41 -31.65
N ASP A 57 -16.83 -1.70 -31.60
CA ASP A 57 -17.86 -0.89 -32.19
C ASP A 57 -17.86 0.52 -31.56
N PRO A 58 -17.85 1.60 -32.39
CA PRO A 58 -17.80 2.97 -31.87
C PRO A 58 -18.97 3.33 -30.94
N ALA A 59 -20.18 2.81 -31.20
CA ALA A 59 -21.35 3.08 -30.37
C ALA A 59 -21.22 2.39 -29.00
N ILE A 60 -20.75 1.12 -29.00
CA ILE A 60 -20.48 0.38 -27.75
C ILE A 60 -19.35 1.02 -26.97
N ALA A 61 -18.26 1.45 -27.63
CA ALA A 61 -17.15 2.14 -26.99
C ALA A 61 -17.60 3.48 -26.36
N ALA A 62 -18.48 4.23 -27.03
CA ALA A 62 -19.07 5.45 -26.48
C ALA A 62 -19.96 5.15 -25.26
N ALA A 63 -20.78 4.09 -25.33
CA ALA A 63 -21.63 3.66 -24.22
C ALA A 63 -20.80 3.23 -23.00
N ILE A 64 -19.68 2.49 -23.19
CA ILE A 64 -18.74 2.10 -22.13
C ILE A 64 -18.12 3.35 -21.49
N SER A 65 -17.75 4.35 -22.30
CA SER A 65 -17.17 5.60 -21.80
C SER A 65 -18.16 6.41 -20.97
N GLY A 66 -19.42 6.48 -21.40
CA GLY A 66 -20.53 7.10 -20.67
C GLY A 66 -20.75 6.39 -19.32
N TRP A 67 -21.01 5.07 -19.37
CA TRP A 67 -21.19 4.24 -18.17
C TRP A 67 -20.03 4.35 -17.17
N PHE A 68 -18.80 4.32 -17.66
CA PHE A 68 -17.63 4.44 -16.79
C PHE A 68 -17.62 5.80 -16.08
N THR A 69 -17.95 6.85 -16.82
CA THR A 69 -17.99 8.22 -16.29
C THR A 69 -19.11 8.39 -15.26
N ASP A 70 -20.30 7.86 -15.54
CA ASP A 70 -21.46 7.93 -14.63
C ASP A 70 -21.15 7.18 -13.32
N ARG A 71 -20.52 6.02 -13.41
CA ARG A 71 -20.25 5.18 -12.25
C ARG A 71 -19.12 5.71 -11.35
N TRP A 72 -18.05 6.24 -11.93
CA TRP A 72 -16.86 6.68 -11.17
C TRP A 72 -16.55 8.17 -11.31
N GLY A 73 -17.30 8.89 -12.13
CA GLY A 73 -17.05 10.31 -12.37
C GLY A 73 -17.17 11.19 -11.13
N GLY A 74 -18.06 10.88 -10.21
CA GLY A 74 -18.17 11.57 -8.91
C GLY A 74 -17.16 11.11 -7.85
N ARG A 75 -16.30 10.11 -8.15
CA ARG A 75 -15.33 9.60 -7.19
C ARG A 75 -14.01 10.35 -7.24
N ALA A 76 -13.23 10.25 -6.14
CA ALA A 76 -11.89 10.83 -6.09
C ALA A 76 -11.03 10.38 -7.28
N ALA A 77 -10.16 11.28 -7.77
CA ALA A 77 -9.29 11.01 -8.93
C ALA A 77 -8.47 9.71 -8.81
N ALA A 78 -8.03 9.36 -7.61
CA ALA A 78 -7.30 8.12 -7.35
C ALA A 78 -8.18 6.88 -7.59
N THR A 79 -9.46 6.92 -7.18
CA THR A 79 -10.41 5.82 -7.38
C THR A 79 -10.81 5.72 -8.86
N PHE A 80 -11.11 6.85 -9.51
CA PHE A 80 -11.37 6.90 -10.94
C PHE A 80 -10.22 6.28 -11.74
N ASN A 81 -8.99 6.77 -11.53
CA ASN A 81 -7.81 6.30 -12.25
C ASN A 81 -7.52 4.81 -11.99
N ARG A 82 -7.71 4.33 -10.78
CA ARG A 82 -7.52 2.90 -10.45
C ARG A 82 -8.48 1.99 -11.21
N ASN A 83 -9.75 2.37 -11.31
CA ASN A 83 -10.73 1.60 -12.07
C ASN A 83 -10.47 1.71 -13.59
N LEU A 84 -10.01 2.87 -14.07
CA LEU A 84 -9.58 3.05 -15.46
C LEU A 84 -8.35 2.17 -15.78
N ASP A 85 -7.40 2.08 -14.86
CA ASP A 85 -6.24 1.20 -15.04
C ASP A 85 -6.65 -0.28 -15.12
N ALA A 86 -7.63 -0.70 -14.31
CA ALA A 86 -8.17 -2.06 -14.37
C ALA A 86 -8.81 -2.36 -15.73
N LEU A 87 -9.64 -1.45 -16.23
CA LEU A 87 -10.29 -1.62 -17.54
C LEU A 87 -9.26 -1.60 -18.68
N ARG A 88 -8.31 -0.65 -18.66
CA ARG A 88 -7.26 -0.57 -19.68
C ARG A 88 -6.32 -1.77 -19.68
N SER A 89 -6.03 -2.33 -18.52
CA SER A 89 -5.20 -3.53 -18.44
C SER A 89 -5.89 -4.73 -19.06
N ALA A 90 -7.20 -4.89 -18.84
CA ALA A 90 -7.98 -5.93 -19.49
C ALA A 90 -8.05 -5.73 -21.00
N VAL A 91 -8.33 -4.50 -21.45
CA VAL A 91 -8.35 -4.14 -22.89
C VAL A 91 -6.99 -4.41 -23.54
N ALA A 92 -5.89 -4.06 -22.89
CA ALA A 92 -4.53 -4.32 -23.40
C ALA A 92 -4.27 -5.83 -23.52
N TYR A 93 -4.71 -6.62 -22.54
CA TYR A 93 -4.62 -8.09 -22.60
C TYR A 93 -5.45 -8.65 -23.75
N TRP A 94 -6.72 -8.25 -23.89
CA TRP A 94 -7.58 -8.73 -24.99
C TRP A 94 -7.05 -8.36 -26.37
N ARG A 95 -6.42 -7.20 -26.49
CA ARG A 95 -5.74 -6.80 -27.74
C ARG A 95 -4.49 -7.64 -28.00
N ALA A 96 -3.74 -7.99 -26.98
CA ALA A 96 -2.56 -8.87 -27.12
C ALA A 96 -2.94 -10.32 -27.46
N GLN A 97 -4.21 -10.72 -27.25
CA GLN A 97 -4.76 -12.00 -27.69
C GLN A 97 -5.46 -11.93 -29.06
N ASP A 98 -5.39 -10.79 -29.75
CA ASP A 98 -6.09 -10.50 -31.01
C ASP A 98 -7.64 -10.62 -30.92
N TRP A 99 -8.20 -10.64 -29.69
CA TRP A 99 -9.65 -10.68 -29.49
C TRP A 99 -10.31 -9.31 -29.65
N LEU A 100 -9.57 -8.24 -29.60
CA LEU A 100 -10.04 -6.85 -29.67
C LEU A 100 -9.10 -5.99 -30.49
N LEU A 101 -9.57 -5.36 -31.56
CA LEU A 101 -8.74 -4.55 -32.47
C LEU A 101 -8.45 -3.16 -31.93
N THR A 102 -9.50 -2.50 -31.45
CA THR A 102 -9.41 -1.08 -31.04
C THR A 102 -9.52 -0.94 -29.54
N ASP A 103 -9.09 0.17 -29.01
CA ASP A 103 -9.22 0.48 -27.57
C ASP A 103 -10.54 1.24 -27.30
N PRO A 104 -11.57 0.59 -26.72
CA PRO A 104 -12.82 1.24 -26.38
C PRO A 104 -12.68 2.28 -25.27
N THR A 105 -11.53 2.29 -24.57
CA THR A 105 -11.26 3.24 -23.46
C THR A 105 -10.52 4.48 -23.88
N ARG A 106 -10.24 4.66 -25.20
CA ARG A 106 -9.38 5.76 -25.72
C ARG A 106 -9.89 7.16 -25.35
N GLN A 107 -11.21 7.33 -25.19
CA GLN A 107 -11.82 8.61 -24.82
C GLN A 107 -11.73 8.90 -23.32
N LEU A 108 -11.55 7.89 -22.48
CA LEU A 108 -11.42 8.07 -21.03
C LEU A 108 -10.03 8.61 -20.69
N ARG A 109 -9.96 9.79 -20.11
CA ARG A 109 -8.68 10.40 -19.70
C ARG A 109 -8.46 10.24 -18.21
N ARG A 110 -7.20 9.95 -17.82
CA ARG A 110 -6.81 9.96 -16.40
C ARG A 110 -7.02 11.36 -15.81
N ARG A 111 -7.51 11.38 -14.58
CA ARG A 111 -7.69 12.61 -13.82
C ARG A 111 -6.40 13.00 -13.12
N LYS A 112 -6.09 14.29 -13.11
CA LYS A 112 -4.98 14.81 -12.30
C LYS A 112 -5.30 14.56 -10.83
N ARG A 113 -4.38 13.89 -10.14
CA ARG A 113 -4.51 13.71 -8.69
C ARG A 113 -4.19 15.05 -8.00
N PRO A 114 -4.98 15.47 -7.01
CA PRO A 114 -4.57 16.56 -6.15
C PRO A 114 -3.25 16.20 -5.48
N PRO A 115 -2.41 17.18 -5.12
CA PRO A 115 -1.21 16.92 -4.33
C PRO A 115 -1.59 16.14 -3.07
N ASP A 116 -0.77 15.16 -2.72
CA ASP A 116 -0.92 14.43 -1.47
C ASP A 116 -0.72 15.43 -0.32
N ARG A 117 -1.82 15.77 0.35
CA ARG A 117 -1.83 16.68 1.50
C ARG A 117 -1.66 15.96 2.83
N THR A 118 -1.44 14.65 2.80
CA THR A 118 -1.16 13.87 4.00
C THR A 118 0.17 14.37 4.56
N ARG A 119 0.11 15.24 5.57
CA ARG A 119 1.31 15.72 6.22
C ARG A 119 1.88 14.65 7.14
N ALA A 120 3.19 14.64 7.24
CA ALA A 120 3.84 13.91 8.31
C ALA A 120 3.41 14.51 9.67
N LEU A 121 3.22 13.67 10.66
CA LEU A 121 3.06 14.10 12.04
C LEU A 121 4.37 14.74 12.50
N SER A 122 4.29 15.83 13.27
CA SER A 122 5.46 16.39 13.93
C SER A 122 6.03 15.42 14.97
N ARG A 123 7.27 15.62 15.39
CA ARG A 123 7.88 14.81 16.46
C ARG A 123 7.07 14.88 17.74
N ALA A 124 6.57 16.07 18.11
CA ALA A 124 5.74 16.27 19.29
C ALA A 124 4.40 15.49 19.18
N GLU A 125 3.75 15.48 18.01
CA GLU A 125 2.53 14.69 17.79
C GLU A 125 2.80 13.18 17.89
N VAL A 126 3.97 12.71 17.42
CA VAL A 126 4.37 11.31 17.57
C VAL A 126 4.65 10.95 19.04
N GLU A 127 5.29 11.84 19.79
CA GLU A 127 5.51 11.67 21.24
C GLU A 127 4.18 11.63 21.99
N GLN A 128 3.26 12.53 21.71
CA GLN A 128 1.91 12.52 22.27
C GLN A 128 1.17 11.23 21.96
N LEU A 129 1.24 10.74 20.71
CA LEU A 129 0.67 9.46 20.33
C LEU A 129 1.20 8.31 21.20
N PHE A 130 2.51 8.28 21.44
CA PHE A 130 3.12 7.22 22.24
C PHE A 130 2.86 7.35 23.75
N ALA A 131 2.43 8.52 24.21
CA ALA A 131 2.01 8.77 25.59
C ALA A 131 0.54 8.42 25.83
N LEU A 132 -0.26 8.17 24.79
CA LEU A 132 -1.67 7.81 24.95
C LEU A 132 -1.83 6.56 25.84
N ASP A 133 -2.82 6.62 26.72
CA ASP A 133 -3.24 5.45 27.49
C ASP A 133 -4.15 4.57 26.61
N VAL A 134 -3.54 3.58 25.98
CA VAL A 134 -4.18 2.63 25.08
C VAL A 134 -3.68 1.20 25.38
N PRO A 135 -4.41 0.18 24.98
CA PRO A 135 -4.00 -1.21 25.19
C PRO A 135 -2.60 -1.48 24.62
N LEU A 136 -1.89 -2.42 25.23
CA LEU A 136 -0.50 -2.76 24.89
C LEU A 136 -0.32 -3.14 23.42
N ARG A 137 -1.34 -3.77 22.82
CA ARG A 137 -1.33 -4.15 21.39
C ARG A 137 -1.24 -2.93 20.49
N GLU A 138 -2.10 -1.93 20.70
CA GLU A 138 -2.13 -0.68 19.94
C GLU A 138 -0.82 0.09 20.14
N LYS A 139 -0.39 0.21 21.37
CA LYS A 139 0.86 0.89 21.75
C LYS A 139 2.07 0.25 21.04
N THR A 140 2.12 -1.08 21.01
CA THR A 140 3.21 -1.82 20.36
C THR A 140 3.14 -1.70 18.84
N LEU A 141 1.95 -1.87 18.25
CA LEU A 141 1.74 -1.77 16.80
C LEU A 141 2.16 -0.40 16.27
N TRP A 142 1.68 0.68 16.91
CA TRP A 142 1.96 2.04 16.45
C TRP A 142 3.43 2.40 16.57
N ARG A 143 4.07 1.99 17.66
CA ARG A 143 5.50 2.21 17.85
C ARG A 143 6.32 1.43 16.83
N LEU A 144 6.00 0.16 16.61
CA LEU A 144 6.69 -0.66 15.63
C LEU A 144 6.54 -0.12 14.20
N LEU A 145 5.33 0.34 13.82
CA LEU A 145 5.10 0.98 12.52
C LEU A 145 5.94 2.23 12.31
N TYR A 146 6.07 3.07 13.33
CA TYR A 146 6.88 4.27 13.25
C TYR A 146 8.38 3.96 13.24
N GLU A 147 8.84 3.10 14.16
CA GLU A 147 10.27 2.79 14.29
C GLU A 147 10.83 2.02 13.10
N THR A 148 10.01 1.26 12.38
CA THR A 148 10.44 0.46 11.24
C THR A 148 10.13 1.09 9.88
N ALA A 149 9.28 2.11 9.84
CA ALA A 149 8.68 2.64 8.61
C ALA A 149 8.06 1.58 7.68
N ALA A 150 7.81 0.37 8.16
CA ALA A 150 7.22 -0.72 7.38
C ALA A 150 5.76 -0.42 6.99
N ARG A 151 5.26 -1.09 5.95
CA ARG A 151 3.84 -0.98 5.61
C ARG A 151 3.00 -1.70 6.67
N SER A 152 1.85 -1.11 7.02
CA SER A 152 0.99 -1.70 8.06
C SER A 152 0.60 -3.15 7.76
N GLY A 153 0.39 -3.50 6.49
CA GLY A 153 0.12 -4.88 6.09
C GLY A 153 1.31 -5.83 6.34
N GLU A 154 2.53 -5.36 6.16
CA GLU A 154 3.75 -6.13 6.42
C GLU A 154 3.91 -6.42 7.92
N VAL A 155 3.68 -5.43 8.77
CA VAL A 155 3.76 -5.58 10.24
C VAL A 155 2.62 -6.44 10.78
N LEU A 156 1.41 -6.29 10.26
CA LEU A 156 0.25 -7.08 10.69
C LEU A 156 0.33 -8.55 10.23
N ALA A 157 1.10 -8.82 9.18
CA ALA A 157 1.34 -10.17 8.69
C ALA A 157 2.41 -10.94 9.49
N LEU A 158 3.18 -10.26 10.36
CA LEU A 158 4.24 -10.91 11.14
C LEU A 158 3.70 -12.02 12.03
N ASP A 159 4.41 -13.14 12.03
CA ASP A 159 4.31 -14.19 13.02
C ASP A 159 5.44 -14.06 14.07
N VAL A 160 5.25 -14.67 15.22
CA VAL A 160 6.23 -14.61 16.31
C VAL A 160 7.57 -15.19 15.86
N GLU A 161 7.54 -16.22 15.01
CA GLU A 161 8.69 -16.90 14.43
C GLU A 161 9.53 -16.01 13.49
N ASP A 162 8.92 -14.93 12.97
CA ASP A 162 9.63 -13.96 12.14
C ASP A 162 10.52 -13.02 12.96
N LEU A 163 10.29 -12.94 14.29
CA LEU A 163 10.93 -11.98 15.16
C LEU A 163 12.27 -12.48 15.71
N ASP A 164 13.33 -11.75 15.48
CA ASP A 164 14.58 -11.85 16.22
C ASP A 164 14.63 -10.73 17.29
N LEU A 165 14.04 -11.00 18.43
CA LEU A 165 13.91 -10.03 19.53
C LEU A 165 15.28 -9.59 20.06
N ARG A 166 16.27 -10.48 20.07
CA ARG A 166 17.62 -10.20 20.54
C ARG A 166 18.30 -9.15 19.67
N ASN A 167 18.20 -9.30 18.34
CA ASN A 167 18.82 -8.42 17.38
C ASN A 167 17.87 -7.31 16.91
N ARG A 168 16.67 -7.20 17.48
CA ARG A 168 15.66 -6.16 17.20
C ARG A 168 15.29 -6.07 15.73
N ARG A 169 15.04 -7.20 15.08
CA ARG A 169 14.69 -7.29 13.66
C ARG A 169 13.64 -8.35 13.39
N ALA A 170 12.97 -8.24 12.26
CA ALA A 170 12.05 -9.25 11.77
C ALA A 170 12.15 -9.40 10.27
N ARG A 171 11.83 -10.61 9.77
CA ARG A 171 11.65 -10.88 8.35
C ARG A 171 10.24 -10.46 7.96
N VAL A 172 10.11 -9.72 6.87
CA VAL A 172 8.82 -9.30 6.30
C VAL A 172 8.75 -9.69 4.83
N GLN A 173 7.57 -10.07 4.39
CA GLN A 173 7.32 -10.29 2.97
C GLN A 173 6.86 -8.97 2.34
N ARG A 174 7.63 -8.47 1.37
CA ARG A 174 7.29 -7.27 0.61
C ARG A 174 6.27 -7.58 -0.50
N LYS A 175 5.66 -6.52 -1.04
CA LYS A 175 4.84 -6.66 -2.25
C LYS A 175 5.66 -7.28 -3.37
N GLY A 176 5.16 -8.36 -3.98
CA GLY A 176 5.88 -9.14 -4.99
C GLY A 176 6.64 -10.36 -4.44
N GLY A 177 6.46 -10.70 -3.13
CA GLY A 177 7.00 -11.92 -2.53
C GLY A 177 8.44 -11.84 -2.01
N ALA A 178 9.17 -10.74 -2.28
CA ALA A 178 10.52 -10.57 -1.79
C ALA A 178 10.57 -10.54 -0.26
N ILE A 179 11.50 -11.28 0.33
CA ILE A 179 11.76 -11.25 1.77
C ILE A 179 12.76 -10.13 2.06
N ASP A 180 12.45 -9.32 3.05
CA ASP A 180 13.26 -8.20 3.52
C ASP A 180 13.32 -8.21 5.05
N VAL A 181 14.19 -7.39 5.63
CA VAL A 181 14.37 -7.27 7.08
C VAL A 181 14.00 -5.87 7.53
N ILE A 182 13.14 -5.80 8.54
CA ILE A 182 12.87 -4.55 9.27
C ILE A 182 13.60 -4.57 10.60
N VAL A 183 14.02 -3.38 11.04
CA VAL A 183 14.71 -3.19 12.34
C VAL A 183 13.98 -2.16 13.16
N TRP A 184 13.95 -2.33 14.49
CA TRP A 184 13.27 -1.42 15.40
C TRP A 184 14.19 -0.92 16.51
N GLN A 185 13.72 0.10 17.22
CA GLN A 185 14.43 0.77 18.29
C GLN A 185 14.01 0.24 19.68
N THR A 186 14.52 0.88 20.71
CA THR A 186 14.30 0.48 22.11
C THR A 186 12.84 0.49 22.54
N GLY A 187 12.01 1.38 21.94
CA GLY A 187 10.60 1.45 22.28
C GLY A 187 9.85 0.16 21.98
N SER A 188 9.95 -0.32 20.74
CA SER A 188 9.36 -1.61 20.32
C SER A 188 10.04 -2.79 21.03
N ALA A 189 11.37 -2.73 21.25
CA ALA A 189 12.09 -3.78 21.95
C ALA A 189 11.61 -4.01 23.40
N ARG A 190 11.10 -2.97 24.07
CA ARG A 190 10.51 -3.08 25.42
C ARG A 190 9.07 -3.59 25.40
N LEU A 191 8.32 -3.30 24.34
CA LEU A 191 6.90 -3.61 24.27
C LEU A 191 6.62 -5.02 23.70
N LEU A 192 7.37 -5.45 22.69
CA LEU A 192 7.16 -6.73 22.02
C LEU A 192 7.18 -7.93 22.98
N PRO A 193 8.17 -8.14 23.88
CA PRO A 193 8.16 -9.26 24.80
C PRO A 193 6.92 -9.27 25.71
N ARG A 194 6.48 -8.09 26.15
CA ARG A 194 5.28 -7.93 26.98
C ARG A 194 4.00 -8.28 26.20
N LEU A 195 3.91 -7.85 24.93
CA LEU A 195 2.78 -8.19 24.05
C LEU A 195 2.71 -9.69 23.80
N LEU A 196 3.84 -10.32 23.57
CA LEU A 196 3.90 -11.76 23.27
C LEU A 196 3.51 -12.62 24.50
N GLY A 197 3.83 -12.18 25.72
CA GLY A 197 3.46 -12.92 26.93
C GLY A 197 3.98 -14.34 26.98
N GLY A 198 5.16 -14.61 26.36
CA GLY A 198 5.73 -15.94 26.26
C GLY A 198 5.30 -16.76 25.05
N ARG A 199 4.40 -16.28 24.20
CA ARG A 199 4.05 -16.93 22.93
C ARG A 199 5.29 -17.07 22.04
N ARG A 200 5.43 -18.22 21.38
CA ARG A 200 6.54 -18.53 20.50
C ARG A 200 6.14 -18.73 19.04
N THR A 201 4.84 -18.87 18.77
CA THR A 201 4.30 -19.14 17.44
C THR A 201 3.04 -18.33 17.17
N GLY A 202 2.68 -18.23 15.88
CA GLY A 202 1.44 -17.63 15.41
C GLY A 202 1.48 -16.11 15.31
N PRO A 203 0.36 -15.46 14.98
CA PRO A 203 0.31 -14.03 14.67
C PRO A 203 0.79 -13.14 15.83
N VAL A 204 1.64 -12.16 15.56
CA VAL A 204 2.14 -11.20 16.57
C VAL A 204 0.97 -10.38 17.14
N PHE A 205 0.14 -9.83 16.27
CA PHE A 205 -0.99 -8.97 16.65
C PHE A 205 -2.31 -9.73 16.54
N LEU A 206 -2.98 -9.89 17.66
CA LEU A 206 -4.22 -10.66 17.79
C LEU A 206 -5.42 -9.75 18.04
N THR A 207 -6.61 -10.25 17.69
CA THR A 207 -7.89 -9.65 18.14
C THR A 207 -8.09 -9.87 19.64
N GLU A 208 -8.95 -9.04 20.27
CA GLU A 208 -9.27 -9.19 21.70
C GLU A 208 -10.18 -10.40 21.99
N ARG A 209 -10.95 -10.80 20.99
CA ARG A 209 -11.93 -11.88 21.12
C ARG A 209 -11.59 -13.02 20.17
N ARG A 210 -12.03 -14.21 20.54
CA ARG A 210 -11.97 -15.39 19.66
C ARG A 210 -12.62 -15.12 18.32
N ALA A 211 -12.08 -15.72 17.27
CA ALA A 211 -12.69 -15.71 15.95
C ALA A 211 -14.07 -16.36 15.99
N ARG A 212 -15.06 -15.70 15.40
CA ARG A 212 -16.43 -16.22 15.28
C ARG A 212 -16.68 -16.94 13.96
N LEU A 213 -15.81 -16.75 12.99
CA LEU A 213 -15.90 -17.34 11.65
C LEU A 213 -14.72 -18.28 11.43
N PRO A 214 -14.88 -19.32 10.61
CA PRO A 214 -13.77 -20.16 10.20
C PRO A 214 -12.70 -19.30 9.49
N LEU A 215 -11.46 -19.37 9.96
CA LEU A 215 -10.29 -18.71 9.40
C LEU A 215 -9.22 -19.75 9.12
N ALA A 216 -8.26 -19.40 8.28
CA ALA A 216 -7.09 -20.24 8.07
C ALA A 216 -6.34 -20.44 9.40
N ALA A 217 -5.83 -21.64 9.65
CA ALA A 217 -5.10 -21.97 10.88
C ALA A 217 -3.92 -21.00 11.13
N ALA A 218 -3.25 -20.56 10.09
CA ALA A 218 -2.15 -19.59 10.16
C ALA A 218 -2.60 -18.19 10.68
N ASP A 219 -3.89 -17.88 10.62
CA ASP A 219 -4.43 -16.61 11.12
C ASP A 219 -5.04 -16.71 12.51
N LEU A 220 -4.83 -17.84 13.19
CA LEU A 220 -5.36 -18.10 14.53
C LEU A 220 -4.22 -18.35 15.52
N ASP A 221 -4.36 -17.81 16.71
CA ASP A 221 -3.57 -18.24 17.85
C ASP A 221 -4.20 -19.52 18.43
N HIS A 222 -3.45 -20.60 18.43
CA HIS A 222 -3.95 -21.94 18.81
C HIS A 222 -4.36 -22.05 20.30
N VAL A 223 -3.80 -21.20 21.15
CA VAL A 223 -4.06 -21.22 22.58
C VAL A 223 -5.32 -20.40 22.91
N SER A 224 -5.37 -19.16 22.48
CA SER A 224 -6.50 -18.26 22.80
C SER A 224 -7.67 -18.39 21.82
N GLY A 225 -7.44 -18.89 20.61
CA GLY A 225 -8.40 -18.86 19.51
C GLY A 225 -8.66 -17.46 18.96
N ALA A 226 -7.84 -16.49 19.32
CA ALA A 226 -7.90 -15.14 18.78
C ALA A 226 -7.33 -15.09 17.35
N ALA A 227 -7.91 -14.24 16.52
CA ALA A 227 -7.47 -14.11 15.12
C ALA A 227 -6.37 -13.07 14.98
N ARG A 228 -5.59 -13.17 13.89
CA ARG A 228 -4.71 -12.10 13.41
C ARG A 228 -5.49 -10.79 13.27
N LEU A 229 -4.93 -9.70 13.77
CA LEU A 229 -5.55 -8.37 13.68
C LEU A 229 -5.59 -7.91 12.23
N SER A 230 -6.78 -7.73 11.68
CA SER A 230 -6.93 -7.26 10.30
C SER A 230 -6.52 -5.78 10.16
N TYR A 231 -6.01 -5.41 8.97
CA TYR A 231 -5.68 -4.01 8.65
C TYR A 231 -6.84 -3.06 8.90
N ARG A 232 -8.06 -3.45 8.48
CA ARG A 232 -9.26 -2.64 8.68
C ARG A 232 -9.47 -2.34 10.16
N ARG A 233 -9.43 -3.37 11.01
CA ARG A 233 -9.62 -3.20 12.45
C ARG A 233 -8.52 -2.37 13.09
N ALA A 234 -7.26 -2.59 12.69
CA ALA A 234 -6.13 -1.79 13.15
C ALA A 234 -6.27 -0.31 12.77
N ALA A 235 -6.71 -0.02 11.54
CA ALA A 235 -6.96 1.35 11.06
C ALA A 235 -8.11 2.02 11.82
N GLU A 236 -9.23 1.33 12.01
CA GLU A 236 -10.39 1.84 12.79
C GLU A 236 -9.99 2.18 14.24
N LEU A 237 -9.18 1.34 14.87
CA LEU A 237 -8.68 1.59 16.24
C LEU A 237 -7.75 2.81 16.27
N PHE A 238 -6.84 2.93 15.31
CA PHE A 238 -5.93 4.06 15.22
C PHE A 238 -6.69 5.39 15.01
N GLU A 239 -7.58 5.43 14.04
CA GLU A 239 -8.40 6.60 13.72
C GLU A 239 -9.23 7.06 14.94
N ARG A 240 -9.83 6.11 15.66
CA ARG A 240 -10.63 6.38 16.87
C ARG A 240 -9.80 7.06 17.97
N HIS A 241 -8.59 6.58 18.21
CA HIS A 241 -7.74 7.10 19.30
C HIS A 241 -7.01 8.39 18.92
N THR A 242 -6.86 8.67 17.62
CA THR A 242 -6.06 9.80 17.11
C THR A 242 -6.91 10.90 16.47
N ARG A 243 -8.24 10.81 16.55
CA ARG A 243 -9.17 11.79 15.95
C ARG A 243 -8.97 11.98 14.44
N GLY A 244 -8.76 10.88 13.72
CA GLY A 244 -8.74 10.86 12.26
C GLY A 244 -7.37 10.69 11.60
N TRP A 245 -6.29 10.40 12.35
CA TRP A 245 -5.03 10.03 11.72
C TRP A 245 -5.10 8.62 11.13
N THR A 246 -4.26 8.38 10.13
CA THR A 246 -4.18 7.08 9.45
C THR A 246 -2.88 6.35 9.78
N LEU A 247 -2.89 5.03 9.82
CA LEU A 247 -1.67 4.23 10.02
C LEU A 247 -0.57 4.56 9.00
N HIS A 248 -0.97 4.98 7.78
CA HIS A 248 0.01 5.37 6.76
C HIS A 248 0.79 6.63 7.12
N GLN A 249 0.20 7.54 7.92
CA GLN A 249 0.90 8.73 8.41
C GLN A 249 2.09 8.38 9.31
N LEU A 250 2.04 7.29 10.08
CA LEU A 250 3.18 6.85 10.89
C LEU A 250 4.40 6.54 10.01
N ARG A 251 4.19 5.78 8.94
CA ARG A 251 5.24 5.51 7.97
C ARG A 251 5.72 6.78 7.26
N HIS A 252 4.78 7.65 6.87
CA HIS A 252 5.12 8.93 6.26
C HIS A 252 5.98 9.78 7.19
N SER A 253 5.59 9.89 8.46
CA SER A 253 6.32 10.64 9.49
C SER A 253 7.71 10.05 9.75
N ALA A 254 7.82 8.72 9.87
CA ALA A 254 9.09 8.05 10.08
C ALA A 254 10.10 8.35 8.95
N LEU A 255 9.65 8.27 7.69
CA LEU A 255 10.50 8.56 6.52
C LEU A 255 10.86 10.04 6.41
N THR A 256 9.90 10.94 6.69
CA THR A 256 10.15 12.38 6.71
C THR A 256 11.17 12.74 7.81
N HIS A 257 10.98 12.23 9.02
CA HIS A 257 11.90 12.49 10.14
C HIS A 257 13.29 11.88 9.91
N ALA A 258 13.39 10.72 9.24
CA ALA A 258 14.67 10.15 8.86
C ALA A 258 15.38 11.03 7.81
N ALA A 259 14.66 11.51 6.79
CA ALA A 259 15.22 12.44 5.79
C ALA A 259 15.68 13.76 6.43
N GLU A 260 14.88 14.34 7.33
CA GLU A 260 15.24 15.54 8.10
C GLU A 260 16.43 15.32 9.04
N ALA A 261 16.63 14.11 9.53
CA ALA A 261 17.79 13.71 10.31
C ALA A 261 19.04 13.47 9.45
N GLY A 262 18.93 13.60 8.11
CA GLY A 262 20.05 13.48 7.19
C GLY A 262 20.28 12.08 6.62
N ALA A 263 19.31 11.18 6.73
CA ALA A 263 19.40 9.88 6.08
C ALA A 263 19.51 10.05 4.55
N ASN A 264 20.51 9.40 3.96
CA ASN A 264 20.71 9.43 2.52
C ASN A 264 19.68 8.58 1.77
N THR A 265 19.62 8.72 0.45
CA THR A 265 18.65 8.01 -0.40
C THR A 265 18.74 6.48 -0.26
N ALA A 266 19.94 5.91 -0.17
CA ALA A 266 20.13 4.46 0.00
C ALA A 266 19.55 3.99 1.33
N THR A 267 19.82 4.71 2.43
CA THR A 267 19.25 4.44 3.75
C THR A 267 17.71 4.54 3.73
N LEU A 268 17.16 5.57 3.08
CA LEU A 268 15.70 5.73 2.97
C LEU A 268 15.06 4.62 2.13
N LEU A 269 15.71 4.16 1.05
CA LEU A 269 15.25 3.01 0.27
C LEU A 269 15.21 1.74 1.12
N ALA A 270 16.30 1.43 1.81
CA ALA A 270 16.39 0.28 2.71
C ALA A 270 15.34 0.37 3.84
N TYR A 271 15.25 1.52 4.50
CA TYR A 271 14.32 1.74 5.60
C TYR A 271 12.86 1.64 5.16
N SER A 272 12.53 2.13 3.97
CA SER A 272 11.17 2.10 3.44
C SER A 272 10.82 0.81 2.70
N GLY A 273 11.79 0.06 2.21
CA GLY A 273 11.58 -1.05 1.27
C GLY A 273 10.92 -0.58 -0.03
N HIS A 274 11.25 0.63 -0.51
CA HIS A 274 10.90 1.08 -1.84
C HIS A 274 11.95 0.60 -2.85
N THR A 275 11.49 0.13 -3.99
CA THR A 275 12.38 -0.28 -5.10
C THR A 275 12.72 0.87 -6.06
N SER A 276 12.04 2.02 -5.93
CA SER A 276 12.21 3.16 -6.81
C SER A 276 12.47 4.44 -6.03
N VAL A 277 13.50 5.19 -6.42
CA VAL A 277 13.83 6.52 -5.90
C VAL A 277 12.69 7.52 -6.11
N VAL A 278 11.95 7.40 -7.22
CA VAL A 278 10.79 8.26 -7.51
C VAL A 278 9.73 8.16 -6.41
N SER A 279 9.59 6.98 -5.80
CA SER A 279 8.66 6.78 -4.67
C SER A 279 9.09 7.54 -3.41
N LEU A 280 10.37 7.89 -3.29
CA LEU A 280 10.91 8.67 -2.17
C LEU A 280 10.82 10.19 -2.38
N ALA A 281 10.51 10.66 -3.59
CA ALA A 281 10.50 12.09 -3.92
C ALA A 281 9.61 12.93 -2.98
N ARG A 282 8.54 12.32 -2.45
CA ARG A 282 7.66 12.96 -1.46
C ARG A 282 8.34 13.21 -0.10
N TYR A 283 9.37 12.42 0.25
CA TYR A 283 10.13 12.54 1.51
C TYR A 283 11.42 13.31 1.32
N ALA A 284 11.86 13.52 0.07
CA ALA A 284 13.09 14.24 -0.27
C ALA A 284 12.97 15.77 -0.12
N ARG A 285 11.79 16.29 0.22
CA ARG A 285 11.58 17.70 0.52
C ARG A 285 12.08 18.00 1.94
N VAL A 286 13.38 18.21 2.04
CA VAL A 286 14.02 18.66 3.27
C VAL A 286 13.54 20.07 3.60
N SER A 287 13.13 20.33 4.84
CA SER A 287 12.73 21.68 5.25
C SER A 287 13.94 22.62 5.24
N PRO A 288 13.75 23.94 5.08
CA PRO A 288 14.84 24.91 5.16
C PRO A 288 15.65 24.80 6.48
N GLU A 289 14.97 24.51 7.57
CA GLU A 289 15.58 24.33 8.90
C GLU A 289 16.45 23.06 8.95
N ALA A 290 15.99 21.98 8.33
CA ALA A 290 16.77 20.74 8.24
C ALA A 290 17.99 20.93 7.34
N LEU A 291 17.86 21.66 6.23
CA LEU A 291 18.98 22.05 5.37
C LEU A 291 20.00 22.91 6.12
N ALA A 292 19.51 23.90 6.87
CA ALA A 292 20.38 24.77 7.69
C ALA A 292 21.15 23.96 8.75
N ARG A 293 20.47 23.03 9.45
CA ARG A 293 21.15 22.13 10.42
C ARG A 293 22.21 21.27 9.74
N TRP A 294 21.91 20.72 8.57
CA TRP A 294 22.84 19.90 7.79
C TRP A 294 24.08 20.71 7.37
N GLN A 295 23.91 21.95 6.88
CA GLN A 295 25.01 22.85 6.55
C GLN A 295 25.84 23.20 7.79
N ALA A 296 25.17 23.59 8.88
CA ALA A 296 25.83 23.92 10.14
C ALA A 296 26.66 22.76 10.71
N SER A 297 26.20 21.53 10.55
CA SER A 297 26.95 20.33 10.98
C SER A 297 28.23 20.09 10.17
N ARG A 298 28.37 20.67 9.00
CA ARG A 298 29.52 20.57 8.09
C ARG A 298 30.42 21.81 8.12
N ASP A 299 29.94 22.91 8.66
CA ASP A 299 30.70 24.14 8.79
C ASP A 299 31.84 23.97 9.79
N ARG A 300 33.05 23.85 9.28
CA ARG A 300 34.28 23.72 10.12
C ARG A 300 34.54 24.96 10.97
N ALA A 301 34.15 26.14 10.50
CA ALA A 301 34.34 27.39 11.26
C ALA A 301 33.39 27.46 12.44
N ALA A 302 32.13 27.04 12.27
CA ALA A 302 31.16 26.96 13.37
C ALA A 302 31.53 25.90 14.43
N ARG A 303 32.15 24.79 14.01
CA ARG A 303 32.65 23.74 14.93
C ARG A 303 33.79 24.24 15.80
N ARG A 304 34.75 25.00 15.25
CA ARG A 304 35.87 25.56 16.00
C ARG A 304 35.41 26.56 17.09
N ARG A 305 34.38 27.36 16.80
CA ARG A 305 33.83 28.32 17.80
C ARG A 305 33.16 27.60 18.99
N ARG A 306 32.52 26.43 18.80
CA ARG A 306 31.91 25.66 19.90
C ARG A 306 32.92 24.96 20.79
N SER A 307 34.11 24.62 20.28
CA SER A 307 35.17 23.97 21.07
C SER A 307 36.02 24.99 21.88
N THR A 308 35.88 26.29 21.62
CA THR A 308 36.63 27.35 22.30
C THR A 308 35.84 28.10 23.39
N THR A 309 34.56 27.77 23.59
CA THR A 309 33.76 28.34 24.69
C THR A 309 33.86 27.39 25.89
N PRO A 310 34.50 27.79 27.00
CA PRO A 310 34.53 26.98 28.21
C PRO A 310 33.11 26.80 28.75
N PRO A 311 32.80 25.71 29.46
CA PRO A 311 31.51 25.50 30.10
C PRO A 311 31.31 26.57 31.20
N PRO A 312 30.02 26.98 31.43
CA PRO A 312 29.70 27.95 32.48
C PRO A 312 29.96 27.42 33.88
#